data_856e22ca3a39e672ae4d4d7266ae2579
#
_entry.id   856e22ca3a39e672ae4d4d7266ae2579
#
_cell.length_a   1.000
_cell.length_b   1.000
_cell.length_c   1.000
_cell.angle_alpha   90.00
_cell.angle_beta   90.00
_cell.angle_gamma   90.00
#
_symmetry.space_group_name_H-M   'P 1'
#
loop_
_entity.id
_entity.type
_entity.pdbx_description
1 polymer ?
#
loop_
_entity_poly.entity_id
_entity_poly.type
_entity_poly.pdbx_seq_one_letter_code
_entity_poly.pdbx_strand_id
1 'polypeptide(L)'
;MASYICTVCGEIYDEEKEGVKFSDLPDSWSCPKCHALKGVFMPVMKTGQKGEKQYSPEDLEIDPGLVLHDEGVMDEIHRVAVTGKSIGEAMDTLMPVPNFDDILILGAQLSRFPKADKAEVNIRTVIGKDAKRPMVLESPIYISHMSFGALSASAKIALSKGSAIAKTAMCSGEGGALEDEMMSAYRYIFEYIPNKYSVNENTFRHSAAVEIKIGQGTKPGMGGHLPGEKVTDRIAEIRGKPKGKDILSPSKFDEINSPEDLKKMVDDLRSMSDGLPIGVKIAAGHIEEDLEFISHSGCDFITIDGRGGATGSSPKYLKDASSVPTVYALSRARRYMDEHDMCQQLVITGGLRTSRDFIKALAMGADAVAISSAALMALGCQRYRICDSGKCPIGIATQDPALEARLDVDKGARRVANYLETMANELRSFTRVTGHDDVHDLSLDDLCTISSEISENTGIRHA
;
A
#
# COMPACT_ATOMS: atom_id res chain seq x y z
N MET A 1 -8.79 -50.59 -24.75
CA MET A 1 -9.86 -51.31 -24.07
C MET A 1 -10.67 -50.31 -23.27
N ALA A 2 -11.94 -50.59 -23.01
CA ALA A 2 -12.84 -49.65 -22.34
C ALA A 2 -12.80 -49.83 -20.83
N SER A 3 -13.22 -48.82 -20.09
CA SER A 3 -13.45 -48.92 -18.66
C SER A 3 -14.92 -48.64 -18.35
N TYR A 4 -15.48 -49.27 -17.35
CA TYR A 4 -16.88 -49.14 -16.94
C TYR A 4 -16.95 -48.84 -15.45
N ILE A 5 -17.81 -47.92 -15.05
CA ILE A 5 -18.01 -47.53 -13.66
C ILE A 5 -19.34 -48.01 -13.12
N CYS A 6 -19.32 -48.59 -11.94
CA CYS A 6 -20.51 -48.94 -11.20
C CYS A 6 -21.22 -47.68 -10.71
N THR A 7 -22.43 -47.40 -11.14
CA THR A 7 -23.21 -46.22 -10.77
C THR A 7 -23.67 -46.26 -9.29
N VAL A 8 -23.57 -47.41 -8.62
CA VAL A 8 -23.95 -47.56 -7.20
C VAL A 8 -22.83 -47.20 -6.25
N CYS A 9 -21.59 -47.65 -6.53
CA CYS A 9 -20.47 -47.50 -5.57
C CYS A 9 -19.20 -46.87 -6.13
N GLY A 10 -19.19 -46.53 -7.43
CA GLY A 10 -18.04 -45.89 -8.08
C GLY A 10 -16.89 -46.86 -8.44
N GLU A 11 -17.04 -48.17 -8.23
CA GLU A 11 -16.02 -49.14 -8.62
C GLU A 11 -15.81 -49.18 -10.12
N ILE A 12 -14.54 -49.25 -10.54
CA ILE A 12 -14.20 -49.23 -11.99
C ILE A 12 -13.75 -50.62 -12.42
N TYR A 13 -14.44 -51.16 -13.41
CA TYR A 13 -14.00 -52.30 -14.18
C TYR A 13 -13.18 -51.87 -15.36
N ASP A 14 -11.91 -52.23 -15.41
CA ASP A 14 -10.98 -51.85 -16.46
C ASP A 14 -10.62 -53.08 -17.32
N GLU A 15 -11.09 -53.12 -18.56
CA GLU A 15 -10.84 -54.27 -19.46
C GLU A 15 -9.35 -54.54 -19.71
N GLU A 16 -8.48 -53.55 -19.54
CA GLU A 16 -7.04 -53.73 -19.71
C GLU A 16 -6.39 -54.41 -18.49
N LYS A 17 -6.89 -54.13 -17.32
CA LYS A 17 -6.44 -54.77 -16.08
C LYS A 17 -7.03 -56.13 -15.85
N GLU A 18 -8.31 -56.32 -16.17
CA GLU A 18 -9.04 -57.55 -15.91
C GLU A 18 -8.81 -58.56 -17.04
N GLY A 19 -8.31 -58.16 -18.21
CA GLY A 19 -8.01 -59.01 -19.34
C GLY A 19 -9.25 -59.60 -20.06
N VAL A 20 -10.47 -59.20 -19.68
CA VAL A 20 -11.74 -59.64 -20.22
C VAL A 20 -12.55 -58.42 -20.63
N LYS A 21 -13.22 -58.47 -21.80
CA LYS A 21 -14.11 -57.40 -22.18
C LYS A 21 -15.36 -57.44 -21.30
N PHE A 22 -15.82 -56.26 -20.89
CA PHE A 22 -17.04 -56.12 -20.09
C PHE A 22 -18.28 -56.72 -20.75
N SER A 23 -18.36 -56.63 -22.11
CA SER A 23 -19.39 -57.30 -22.88
C SER A 23 -19.44 -58.79 -22.70
N ASP A 24 -18.27 -59.44 -22.51
CA ASP A 24 -18.11 -60.89 -22.47
C ASP A 24 -18.34 -61.47 -21.05
N LEU A 25 -18.55 -60.63 -20.06
CA LEU A 25 -18.94 -61.07 -18.72
C LEU A 25 -20.37 -61.63 -18.73
N PRO A 26 -20.66 -62.70 -17.97
CA PRO A 26 -22.01 -63.28 -17.91
C PRO A 26 -22.99 -62.28 -17.26
N ASP A 27 -24.27 -62.34 -17.61
CA ASP A 27 -25.29 -61.45 -17.04
C ASP A 27 -25.45 -61.58 -15.51
N SER A 28 -25.04 -62.71 -14.96
CA SER A 28 -24.98 -62.93 -13.53
C SER A 28 -23.80 -62.30 -12.84
N TRP A 29 -22.87 -61.69 -13.59
CA TRP A 29 -21.72 -61.04 -12.99
C TRP A 29 -22.17 -59.81 -12.17
N SER A 30 -21.58 -59.64 -11.02
CA SER A 30 -21.89 -58.51 -10.13
C SER A 30 -20.63 -57.74 -9.70
N CYS A 31 -20.82 -56.49 -9.33
CA CYS A 31 -19.76 -55.60 -8.83
C CYS A 31 -19.02 -56.28 -7.67
N PRO A 32 -17.70 -56.38 -7.72
CA PRO A 32 -16.90 -56.99 -6.64
C PRO A 32 -16.99 -56.24 -5.32
N LYS A 33 -17.38 -54.94 -5.35
CA LYS A 33 -17.44 -54.09 -4.18
C LYS A 33 -18.82 -54.02 -3.51
N CYS A 34 -19.89 -53.87 -4.32
CA CYS A 34 -21.24 -53.65 -3.79
C CYS A 34 -22.26 -54.69 -4.24
N HIS A 35 -21.83 -55.69 -5.01
CA HIS A 35 -22.64 -56.80 -5.52
C HIS A 35 -23.81 -56.40 -6.43
N ALA A 36 -23.85 -55.14 -6.89
CA ALA A 36 -24.83 -54.70 -7.86
C ALA A 36 -24.61 -55.40 -9.21
N LEU A 37 -25.71 -55.73 -9.90
CA LEU A 37 -25.65 -56.48 -11.15
C LEU A 37 -24.96 -55.70 -12.29
N LYS A 38 -24.46 -56.42 -13.31
CA LYS A 38 -23.75 -55.90 -14.48
C LYS A 38 -24.46 -54.69 -15.12
N GLY A 39 -25.79 -54.68 -15.16
CA GLY A 39 -26.60 -53.66 -15.82
C GLY A 39 -26.48 -52.21 -15.19
N VAL A 40 -25.89 -52.06 -14.00
CA VAL A 40 -25.67 -50.74 -13.39
C VAL A 40 -24.33 -50.11 -13.78
N PHE A 41 -23.50 -50.82 -14.55
CA PHE A 41 -22.24 -50.25 -15.01
C PHE A 41 -22.45 -49.42 -16.30
N MET A 42 -21.91 -48.24 -16.28
CA MET A 42 -21.85 -47.34 -17.42
C MET A 42 -20.43 -47.25 -18.01
N PRO A 43 -20.28 -47.21 -19.33
CA PRO A 43 -18.99 -46.98 -19.93
C PRO A 43 -18.43 -45.67 -19.40
N VAL A 44 -17.25 -45.73 -18.85
CA VAL A 44 -16.45 -44.51 -18.63
C VAL A 44 -16.08 -44.03 -20.02
N MET A 45 -16.80 -43.02 -20.53
CA MET A 45 -16.28 -42.30 -21.65
C MET A 45 -14.91 -41.82 -21.23
N LYS A 46 -13.84 -42.41 -21.73
CA LYS A 46 -12.58 -41.72 -21.83
C LYS A 46 -12.92 -40.51 -22.70
N THR A 47 -13.30 -39.40 -22.07
CA THR A 47 -13.11 -38.12 -22.69
C THR A 47 -11.65 -38.20 -23.10
N GLY A 48 -11.42 -38.45 -24.39
CA GLY A 48 -10.08 -38.46 -24.91
C GLY A 48 -9.50 -37.15 -24.45
N GLN A 49 -8.57 -37.19 -23.51
CA GLN A 49 -7.59 -36.19 -23.42
C GLN A 49 -6.84 -36.25 -24.75
N LYS A 50 -7.43 -35.68 -25.81
CA LYS A 50 -6.66 -34.93 -26.77
C LYS A 50 -5.93 -33.96 -25.86
N GLY A 51 -4.63 -34.21 -25.64
CA GLY A 51 -3.81 -33.33 -24.80
C GLY A 51 -4.18 -31.92 -25.20
N GLU A 52 -4.70 -31.14 -24.25
CA GLU A 52 -5.10 -29.76 -24.56
C GLU A 52 -3.89 -29.17 -25.25
N LYS A 53 -4.09 -28.71 -26.48
CA LYS A 53 -3.01 -28.13 -27.26
C LYS A 53 -2.55 -26.92 -26.45
N GLN A 54 -1.37 -26.99 -25.88
CA GLN A 54 -0.78 -25.87 -25.17
C GLN A 54 -0.38 -24.84 -26.22
N TYR A 55 -0.91 -23.64 -26.06
CA TYR A 55 -0.58 -22.48 -26.89
C TYR A 55 0.40 -21.61 -26.13
N SER A 56 1.45 -21.13 -26.80
CA SER A 56 2.29 -20.06 -26.27
C SER A 56 1.54 -18.72 -26.33
N PRO A 57 1.96 -17.69 -25.60
CA PRO A 57 1.38 -16.35 -25.75
C PRO A 57 1.44 -15.84 -27.19
N GLU A 58 2.49 -16.12 -27.93
CA GLU A 58 2.67 -15.73 -29.33
C GLU A 58 1.66 -16.44 -30.26
N ASP A 59 1.24 -17.68 -29.93
CA ASP A 59 0.21 -18.41 -30.67
C ASP A 59 -1.18 -17.80 -30.47
N LEU A 60 -1.38 -17.02 -29.41
CA LEU A 60 -2.66 -16.43 -29.03
C LEU A 60 -2.79 -14.95 -29.46
N GLU A 61 -1.74 -14.34 -29.98
CA GLU A 61 -1.82 -13.01 -30.57
C GLU A 61 -2.64 -13.02 -31.86
N ILE A 62 -3.60 -12.08 -31.97
CA ILE A 62 -4.56 -12.07 -33.09
C ILE A 62 -3.99 -11.39 -34.34
N ASP A 63 -3.17 -10.36 -34.18
CA ASP A 63 -2.50 -9.67 -35.30
C ASP A 63 -1.33 -8.84 -34.82
N PRO A 64 -0.08 -9.36 -34.87
CA PRO A 64 1.11 -8.63 -34.41
C PRO A 64 1.46 -7.42 -35.29
N GLY A 65 0.80 -7.21 -36.42
CA GLY A 65 1.05 -6.10 -37.34
C GLY A 65 0.06 -4.94 -37.22
N LEU A 66 -1.07 -5.11 -36.56
CA LEU A 66 -2.10 -4.09 -36.38
C LEU A 66 -2.05 -3.57 -34.92
N VAL A 67 -1.32 -2.49 -34.70
CA VAL A 67 -1.39 -1.75 -33.44
C VAL A 67 -2.69 -0.98 -33.40
N LEU A 68 -3.72 -1.57 -32.85
CA LEU A 68 -4.95 -0.86 -32.52
C LEU A 68 -4.68 -0.06 -31.23
N HIS A 69 -4.76 1.25 -31.36
CA HIS A 69 -4.48 2.22 -30.29
C HIS A 69 -5.70 2.42 -29.39
N ASP A 70 -6.21 1.39 -28.77
CA ASP A 70 -7.11 1.57 -27.64
C ASP A 70 -6.41 1.10 -26.37
N GLU A 71 -5.84 2.02 -25.63
CA GLU A 71 -5.22 1.78 -24.31
C GLU A 71 -6.28 1.53 -23.22
N GLY A 72 -7.53 1.25 -23.62
CA GLY A 72 -8.65 1.06 -22.72
C GLY A 72 -8.90 -0.40 -22.31
N VAL A 73 -10.17 -0.69 -22.07
CA VAL A 73 -10.65 -2.01 -21.63
C VAL A 73 -10.31 -3.12 -22.63
N MET A 74 -10.26 -2.79 -23.93
CA MET A 74 -9.94 -3.77 -24.99
C MET A 74 -8.49 -4.27 -24.86
N ASP A 75 -7.52 -3.38 -24.63
CA ASP A 75 -6.12 -3.78 -24.40
C ASP A 75 -6.00 -4.67 -23.16
N GLU A 76 -6.70 -4.33 -22.10
CA GLU A 76 -6.73 -5.13 -20.86
C GLU A 76 -7.25 -6.54 -21.12
N ILE A 77 -8.38 -6.67 -21.85
CA ILE A 77 -8.98 -7.96 -22.21
C ILE A 77 -8.01 -8.78 -23.07
N HIS A 78 -7.41 -8.17 -24.09
CA HIS A 78 -6.47 -8.86 -24.97
C HIS A 78 -5.23 -9.34 -24.20
N ARG A 79 -4.64 -8.51 -23.36
CA ARG A 79 -3.46 -8.89 -22.55
C ARG A 79 -3.77 -10.06 -21.62
N VAL A 80 -4.94 -10.04 -20.97
CA VAL A 80 -5.36 -11.16 -20.10
C VAL A 80 -5.65 -12.41 -20.93
N ALA A 81 -6.29 -12.29 -22.10
CA ALA A 81 -6.59 -13.41 -22.98
C ALA A 81 -5.32 -14.10 -23.52
N VAL A 82 -4.30 -13.32 -23.87
CA VAL A 82 -3.02 -13.82 -24.38
C VAL A 82 -2.17 -14.43 -23.25
N THR A 83 -2.09 -13.76 -22.10
CA THR A 83 -1.15 -14.16 -21.04
C THR A 83 -1.75 -15.14 -20.02
N GLY A 84 -3.07 -15.19 -19.89
CA GLY A 84 -3.76 -15.93 -18.82
C GLY A 84 -3.44 -15.41 -17.42
N LYS A 85 -2.93 -14.18 -17.29
CA LYS A 85 -2.45 -13.61 -16.02
C LYS A 85 -3.07 -12.24 -15.76
N SER A 86 -3.28 -11.93 -14.49
CA SER A 86 -3.65 -10.58 -14.07
C SER A 86 -2.57 -9.57 -14.43
N ILE A 87 -3.00 -8.37 -14.82
CA ILE A 87 -2.09 -7.29 -15.19
C ILE A 87 -1.49 -6.67 -13.94
N GLY A 88 -0.15 -6.65 -13.88
CA GLY A 88 0.62 -5.82 -12.96
C GLY A 88 0.68 -4.39 -13.49
N GLU A 89 0.51 -3.41 -12.62
CA GLU A 89 0.64 -2.00 -12.99
C GLU A 89 1.38 -1.24 -11.90
N ALA A 90 2.39 -0.48 -12.33
CA ALA A 90 3.17 0.33 -11.41
C ALA A 90 2.41 1.60 -10.97
N MET A 91 2.74 2.11 -9.78
CA MET A 91 2.27 3.37 -9.23
C MET A 91 0.75 3.41 -8.91
N ASP A 92 0.16 4.60 -8.97
CA ASP A 92 -1.24 4.91 -8.73
C ASP A 92 -2.16 4.41 -9.87
N THR A 93 -3.47 4.33 -9.62
CA THR A 93 -4.46 4.07 -10.66
C THR A 93 -4.45 5.20 -11.71
N LEU A 94 -4.77 4.85 -12.96
CA LEU A 94 -5.02 5.84 -14.03
C LEU A 94 -6.50 6.25 -14.11
N MET A 95 -7.37 5.59 -13.33
CA MET A 95 -8.77 6.00 -13.24
C MET A 95 -8.89 7.39 -12.59
N PRO A 96 -9.88 8.21 -12.99
CA PRO A 96 -10.18 9.46 -12.30
C PRO A 96 -10.42 9.23 -10.81
N VAL A 97 -9.79 10.05 -9.98
CA VAL A 97 -9.94 9.99 -8.52
C VAL A 97 -10.20 11.39 -8.00
N PRO A 98 -11.32 11.63 -7.29
CA PRO A 98 -11.54 12.88 -6.57
C PRO A 98 -10.35 13.21 -5.67
N ASN A 99 -9.91 14.45 -5.70
CA ASN A 99 -8.70 14.90 -5.02
C ASN A 99 -8.91 16.30 -4.40
N PHE A 100 -7.84 16.92 -3.93
CA PHE A 100 -7.89 18.22 -3.26
C PHE A 100 -7.93 19.44 -4.24
N ASP A 101 -7.89 19.25 -5.56
CA ASP A 101 -7.73 20.37 -6.51
C ASP A 101 -8.93 21.33 -6.50
N ASP A 102 -10.14 20.80 -6.32
CA ASP A 102 -11.38 21.60 -6.27
C ASP A 102 -11.65 22.26 -4.92
N ILE A 103 -10.76 22.13 -3.95
CA ILE A 103 -10.81 22.78 -2.65
C ILE A 103 -9.93 24.02 -2.68
N LEU A 104 -10.42 25.11 -2.13
CA LEU A 104 -9.73 26.41 -2.08
C LEU A 104 -9.51 26.85 -0.64
N ILE A 105 -8.40 27.58 -0.41
CA ILE A 105 -8.11 28.23 0.87
C ILE A 105 -8.77 29.61 0.90
N LEU A 106 -9.47 29.92 1.98
CA LEU A 106 -10.04 31.22 2.27
C LEU A 106 -9.03 32.08 3.05
N GLY A 107 -8.38 33.01 2.37
CA GLY A 107 -7.42 33.91 2.98
C GLY A 107 -8.10 34.96 3.88
N ALA A 108 -7.45 35.30 4.98
CA ALA A 108 -7.87 36.34 5.91
C ALA A 108 -7.68 37.74 5.31
N GLN A 109 -8.57 38.69 5.60
CA GLN A 109 -8.48 40.09 5.14
C GLN A 109 -8.96 41.09 6.21
N LEU A 110 -10.28 41.15 6.48
CA LEU A 110 -10.90 42.15 7.38
C LEU A 110 -11.63 41.51 8.55
N SER A 111 -12.36 40.42 8.34
CA SER A 111 -13.06 39.68 9.43
C SER A 111 -12.10 38.91 10.32
N ARG A 112 -11.02 38.44 9.75
CA ARG A 112 -9.81 37.91 10.39
C ARG A 112 -8.63 38.58 9.70
N PHE A 113 -7.61 39.01 10.44
CA PHE A 113 -6.45 39.63 9.85
C PHE A 113 -5.37 38.60 9.54
N PRO A 114 -4.72 38.67 8.38
CA PRO A 114 -3.54 37.84 8.11
C PRO A 114 -2.41 38.22 9.05
N LYS A 115 -1.48 37.31 9.27
CA LYS A 115 -0.25 37.62 9.97
C LYS A 115 0.69 38.42 9.07
N ALA A 116 1.61 39.17 9.66
CA ALA A 116 2.63 39.88 8.88
C ALA A 116 3.50 38.90 8.06
N ASP A 117 4.00 39.34 6.90
CA ASP A 117 4.75 38.51 5.94
C ASP A 117 5.91 37.72 6.56
N LYS A 118 6.53 38.27 7.61
CA LYS A 118 7.67 37.65 8.32
C LYS A 118 7.31 37.13 9.71
N ALA A 119 6.02 37.13 10.07
CA ALA A 119 5.62 36.58 11.36
C ALA A 119 6.04 35.11 11.47
N GLU A 120 6.60 34.74 12.60
CA GLU A 120 6.86 33.34 12.89
C GLU A 120 5.53 32.64 13.14
N VAL A 121 5.38 31.47 12.52
CA VAL A 121 4.22 30.60 12.71
C VAL A 121 4.74 29.20 12.98
N ASN A 122 4.05 28.48 13.82
CA ASN A 122 4.40 27.11 14.18
C ASN A 122 3.87 26.13 13.11
N ILE A 123 4.74 25.22 12.67
CA ILE A 123 4.36 24.07 11.84
C ILE A 123 4.94 22.77 12.42
N ARG A 124 5.51 22.85 13.62
CA ARG A 124 6.11 21.70 14.31
C ARG A 124 5.02 20.73 14.73
N THR A 125 5.22 19.46 14.47
CA THR A 125 4.26 18.41 14.75
C THR A 125 4.84 17.40 15.71
N VAL A 126 4.05 17.00 16.71
CA VAL A 126 4.43 15.97 17.68
C VAL A 126 3.50 14.81 17.52
N ILE A 127 4.02 13.64 17.16
CA ILE A 127 3.27 12.39 17.07
C ILE A 127 3.46 11.58 18.34
N GLY A 128 2.35 11.07 18.89
CA GLY A 128 2.35 10.37 20.17
C GLY A 128 2.62 11.33 21.33
N LYS A 129 1.83 12.39 21.46
CA LYS A 129 2.00 13.44 22.48
C LYS A 129 2.12 12.89 23.89
N ASP A 130 1.40 11.81 24.19
CA ASP A 130 1.32 11.15 25.49
C ASP A 130 2.28 9.95 25.61
N ALA A 131 3.00 9.60 24.57
CA ALA A 131 3.99 8.54 24.61
C ALA A 131 5.19 8.93 25.48
N LYS A 132 5.84 7.96 26.13
CA LYS A 132 7.05 8.20 26.93
C LYS A 132 8.16 8.89 26.11
N ARG A 133 8.25 8.61 24.81
CA ARG A 133 9.24 9.15 23.88
C ARG A 133 8.56 9.72 22.63
N PRO A 134 7.87 10.87 22.71
CA PRO A 134 7.13 11.41 21.57
C PRO A 134 8.05 11.71 20.39
N MET A 135 7.54 11.51 19.17
CA MET A 135 8.26 11.83 17.95
C MET A 135 7.98 13.26 17.52
N VAL A 136 9.05 14.07 17.47
CA VAL A 136 8.98 15.48 17.10
C VAL A 136 9.50 15.70 15.69
N LEU A 137 8.70 16.36 14.85
CA LEU A 137 9.00 16.74 13.47
C LEU A 137 8.94 18.27 13.36
N GLU A 138 9.85 18.86 12.58
CA GLU A 138 9.85 20.32 12.33
C GLU A 138 8.80 20.76 11.29
N SER A 139 8.07 19.79 10.72
CA SER A 139 7.01 19.99 9.72
C SER A 139 6.02 18.83 9.79
N PRO A 140 4.72 19.04 9.50
CA PRO A 140 3.71 17.98 9.47
C PRO A 140 3.84 17.02 8.29
N ILE A 141 4.89 17.15 7.48
CA ILE A 141 5.09 16.33 6.28
C ILE A 141 6.25 15.37 6.50
N TYR A 142 6.06 14.08 6.19
CA TYR A 142 7.15 13.11 6.26
C TYR A 142 7.08 12.07 5.14
N ILE A 143 8.17 11.32 4.93
CA ILE A 143 8.27 10.32 3.87
C ILE A 143 7.67 8.99 4.35
N SER A 144 6.62 8.55 3.68
CA SER A 144 5.85 7.34 3.97
C SER A 144 6.61 6.06 3.63
N HIS A 145 6.03 4.93 3.97
CA HIS A 145 6.58 3.60 3.80
C HIS A 145 6.78 3.21 2.33
N MET A 146 8.01 2.86 1.99
CA MET A 146 8.41 2.34 0.67
C MET A 146 9.50 1.29 0.89
N SER A 147 9.21 0.02 0.61
CA SER A 147 10.07 -1.10 0.99
C SER A 147 11.42 -1.13 0.26
N PHE A 148 12.48 -1.54 0.97
CA PHE A 148 13.70 -2.02 0.34
C PHE A 148 13.40 -3.33 -0.43
N GLY A 149 13.76 -3.36 -1.71
CA GLY A 149 13.37 -4.40 -2.66
C GLY A 149 12.39 -3.88 -3.72
N ALA A 150 11.41 -3.04 -3.35
CA ALA A 150 10.69 -2.21 -4.30
C ALA A 150 11.54 -1.01 -4.75
N LEU A 151 12.25 -0.39 -3.82
CA LEU A 151 13.26 0.64 -4.10
C LEU A 151 14.67 0.06 -3.94
N SER A 152 15.65 0.67 -4.60
CA SER A 152 17.07 0.41 -4.41
C SER A 152 17.57 0.90 -3.05
N ALA A 153 18.69 0.38 -2.58
CA ALA A 153 19.33 0.87 -1.36
C ALA A 153 19.73 2.34 -1.50
N SER A 154 20.28 2.74 -2.63
CA SER A 154 20.66 4.12 -2.94
C SER A 154 19.48 5.08 -2.84
N ALA A 155 18.30 4.69 -3.36
CA ALA A 155 17.09 5.50 -3.25
C ALA A 155 16.63 5.64 -1.79
N LYS A 156 16.63 4.56 -1.02
CA LYS A 156 16.25 4.57 0.39
C LYS A 156 17.18 5.47 1.21
N ILE A 157 18.50 5.37 1.01
CA ILE A 157 19.50 6.20 1.71
C ILE A 157 19.35 7.67 1.31
N ALA A 158 19.14 7.98 0.01
CA ALA A 158 18.96 9.36 -0.45
C ALA A 158 17.71 10.02 0.15
N LEU A 159 16.58 9.29 0.19
CA LEU A 159 15.34 9.74 0.84
C LEU A 159 15.57 10.00 2.33
N SER A 160 16.25 9.09 3.00
CA SER A 160 16.54 9.20 4.43
C SER A 160 17.43 10.39 4.76
N LYS A 161 18.53 10.57 4.03
CA LYS A 161 19.41 11.76 4.16
C LYS A 161 18.64 13.06 3.87
N GLY A 162 17.77 13.06 2.84
CA GLY A 162 16.95 14.22 2.51
C GLY A 162 15.97 14.58 3.63
N SER A 163 15.31 13.57 4.22
CA SER A 163 14.44 13.77 5.37
C SER A 163 15.20 14.29 6.61
N ALA A 164 16.45 13.85 6.78
CA ALA A 164 17.29 14.29 7.89
C ALA A 164 17.67 15.78 7.76
N ILE A 165 18.01 16.23 6.56
CA ILE A 165 18.30 17.65 6.29
C ILE A 165 17.06 18.51 6.60
N ALA A 166 15.87 18.07 6.16
CA ALA A 166 14.60 18.76 6.40
C ALA A 166 14.04 18.55 7.81
N LYS A 167 14.71 17.77 8.66
CA LYS A 167 14.33 17.45 10.04
C LYS A 167 12.92 16.86 10.16
N THR A 168 12.61 15.93 9.27
CA THR A 168 11.35 15.17 9.28
C THR A 168 11.62 13.66 9.33
N ALA A 169 10.55 12.83 9.24
CA ALA A 169 10.71 11.40 9.35
C ALA A 169 10.84 10.70 7.98
N MET A 170 11.47 9.51 8.03
CA MET A 170 11.54 8.51 6.99
C MET A 170 10.98 7.19 7.51
N CYS A 171 10.20 6.48 6.70
CA CYS A 171 9.60 5.20 7.06
C CYS A 171 10.30 4.02 6.38
N SER A 172 10.41 2.87 7.09
CA SER A 172 11.09 1.67 6.58
C SER A 172 10.41 1.05 5.37
N GLY A 173 9.09 0.89 5.45
CA GLY A 173 8.32 0.07 4.52
C GLY A 173 8.40 -1.43 4.80
N GLU A 174 7.59 -2.21 4.09
CA GLU A 174 7.34 -3.65 4.30
C GLU A 174 8.56 -4.55 4.06
N GLY A 175 9.70 -3.99 3.71
CA GLY A 175 10.93 -4.74 3.39
C GLY A 175 11.83 -5.09 4.56
N GLY A 176 11.49 -4.68 5.77
CA GLY A 176 12.39 -4.65 6.91
C GLY A 176 13.22 -3.36 6.95
N ALA A 177 14.05 -3.19 7.98
CA ALA A 177 14.90 -2.02 8.15
C ALA A 177 16.24 -2.21 7.43
N LEU A 178 16.56 -1.31 6.52
CA LEU A 178 17.89 -1.19 5.92
C LEU A 178 18.76 -0.33 6.86
N GLU A 179 19.86 -0.88 7.36
CA GLU A 179 20.67 -0.21 8.40
C GLU A 179 21.16 1.18 7.94
N ASP A 180 21.73 1.28 6.73
CA ASP A 180 22.25 2.55 6.20
C ASP A 180 21.15 3.63 6.07
N GLU A 181 19.92 3.21 5.70
CA GLU A 181 18.74 4.08 5.65
C GLU A 181 18.36 4.55 7.06
N MET A 182 18.22 3.62 7.99
CA MET A 182 17.81 3.89 9.36
C MET A 182 18.81 4.84 10.07
N MET A 183 20.09 4.60 9.90
CA MET A 183 21.15 5.43 10.49
C MET A 183 21.29 6.80 9.82
N SER A 184 20.77 6.98 8.61
CA SER A 184 20.77 8.26 7.89
C SER A 184 19.57 9.14 8.22
N ALA A 185 18.55 8.63 8.91
CA ALA A 185 17.31 9.35 9.19
C ALA A 185 17.42 10.32 10.39
N TYR A 186 16.70 11.45 10.32
CA TYR A 186 16.48 12.31 11.50
C TYR A 186 15.52 11.66 12.50
N ARG A 187 14.39 11.13 12.00
CA ARG A 187 13.43 10.30 12.71
C ARG A 187 13.09 9.11 11.82
N TYR A 188 13.10 7.92 12.36
CA TYR A 188 12.81 6.70 11.62
C TYR A 188 11.55 6.05 12.15
N ILE A 189 10.57 5.79 11.28
CA ILE A 189 9.33 5.07 11.62
C ILE A 189 9.47 3.65 11.11
N PHE A 190 9.47 2.68 12.03
CA PHE A 190 9.57 1.27 11.69
C PHE A 190 8.19 0.69 11.39
N GLU A 191 8.00 0.10 10.20
CA GLU A 191 6.77 -0.59 9.81
C GLU A 191 6.77 -2.03 10.34
N TYR A 192 5.85 -2.30 11.27
CA TYR A 192 5.65 -3.63 11.82
C TYR A 192 4.62 -4.39 10.97
N ILE A 193 5.01 -5.56 10.45
CA ILE A 193 4.26 -6.35 9.48
C ILE A 193 4.11 -7.80 9.94
N PRO A 194 3.16 -8.59 9.38
CA PRO A 194 2.99 -10.00 9.75
C PRO A 194 4.26 -10.85 9.64
N ASN A 195 5.14 -10.53 8.71
CA ASN A 195 6.41 -11.23 8.52
C ASN A 195 7.48 -10.92 9.56
N LYS A 196 7.31 -9.88 10.37
CA LYS A 196 8.20 -9.46 11.48
C LYS A 196 9.68 -9.29 11.07
N TYR A 197 9.94 -8.84 9.83
CA TYR A 197 11.31 -8.56 9.39
C TYR A 197 11.95 -7.47 10.25
N SER A 198 13.22 -7.64 10.58
CA SER A 198 14.02 -6.69 11.35
C SER A 198 13.44 -6.32 12.73
N VAL A 199 12.58 -7.15 13.32
CA VAL A 199 12.08 -6.96 14.69
C VAL A 199 13.16 -7.36 15.67
N ASN A 200 13.93 -6.37 16.17
CA ASN A 200 15.03 -6.57 17.11
C ASN A 200 15.32 -5.28 17.89
N GLU A 201 16.10 -5.40 18.96
CA GLU A 201 16.47 -4.27 19.84
C GLU A 201 17.15 -3.12 19.09
N ASN A 202 18.04 -3.43 18.13
CA ASN A 202 18.74 -2.42 17.35
C ASN A 202 17.79 -1.54 16.54
N THR A 203 16.81 -2.16 15.88
CA THR A 203 15.77 -1.45 15.11
C THR A 203 14.94 -0.54 16.01
N PHE A 204 14.46 -1.03 17.16
CA PHE A 204 13.67 -0.19 18.08
C PHE A 204 14.50 0.94 18.70
N ARG A 205 15.77 0.70 19.01
CA ARG A 205 16.67 1.73 19.57
C ARG A 205 16.84 2.92 18.62
N HIS A 206 16.90 2.68 17.31
CA HIS A 206 17.09 3.70 16.29
C HIS A 206 15.79 4.22 15.68
N SER A 207 14.65 3.68 16.11
CA SER A 207 13.33 4.16 15.69
C SER A 207 12.84 5.30 16.57
N ALA A 208 11.96 6.13 15.99
CA ALA A 208 11.26 7.21 16.66
C ALA A 208 9.76 6.92 16.82
N ALA A 209 9.23 5.97 16.05
CA ALA A 209 7.89 5.43 16.17
C ALA A 209 7.83 4.02 15.53
N VAL A 210 6.80 3.26 15.86
CA VAL A 210 6.48 1.97 15.23
C VAL A 210 5.08 2.06 14.65
N GLU A 211 4.89 1.62 13.41
CA GLU A 211 3.58 1.61 12.75
C GLU A 211 3.18 0.19 12.35
N ILE A 212 2.08 -0.31 12.94
CA ILE A 212 1.48 -1.61 12.61
C ILE A 212 0.75 -1.47 11.28
N LYS A 213 1.19 -2.18 10.25
CA LYS A 213 0.57 -2.11 8.94
C LYS A 213 -0.48 -3.18 8.76
N ILE A 214 -1.73 -2.79 8.74
CA ILE A 214 -2.87 -3.65 8.40
C ILE A 214 -3.13 -3.61 6.88
N GLY A 215 -3.07 -2.42 6.27
CA GLY A 215 -3.32 -2.22 4.84
C GLY A 215 -2.57 -1.03 4.26
N GLN A 216 -2.66 -0.85 2.95
CA GLN A 216 -2.08 0.30 2.25
C GLN A 216 -2.81 0.59 0.93
N GLY A 217 -3.01 1.87 0.60
CA GLY A 217 -3.49 2.38 -0.67
C GLY A 217 -4.67 1.60 -1.25
N THR A 218 -4.55 1.19 -2.51
CA THR A 218 -5.57 0.41 -3.22
C THR A 218 -5.40 -1.11 -3.02
N LYS A 219 -5.10 -1.54 -1.79
CA LYS A 219 -4.76 -2.93 -1.49
C LYS A 219 -5.26 -3.40 -0.12
N PRO A 220 -6.53 -3.10 0.24
CA PRO A 220 -7.10 -3.65 1.45
C PRO A 220 -7.19 -5.18 1.36
N GLY A 221 -6.81 -5.90 2.41
CA GLY A 221 -6.93 -7.35 2.50
C GLY A 221 -5.97 -8.15 1.61
N MET A 222 -4.93 -7.51 1.04
CA MET A 222 -3.92 -8.20 0.23
C MET A 222 -2.50 -7.93 0.75
N GLY A 223 -1.73 -8.96 0.98
CA GLY A 223 -0.33 -8.88 1.40
C GLY A 223 0.62 -8.36 0.30
N GLY A 224 1.88 -8.13 0.65
CA GLY A 224 2.93 -7.73 -0.28
C GLY A 224 3.40 -8.88 -1.16
N HIS A 225 3.89 -8.55 -2.35
CA HIS A 225 4.57 -9.49 -3.24
C HIS A 225 5.87 -8.87 -3.74
N LEU A 226 6.98 -9.56 -3.55
CA LEU A 226 8.26 -9.24 -4.17
C LEU A 226 8.66 -10.41 -5.06
N PRO A 227 8.71 -10.21 -6.40
CA PRO A 227 9.13 -11.24 -7.33
C PRO A 227 10.56 -11.74 -7.06
N GLY A 228 10.79 -13.04 -7.22
CA GLY A 228 12.06 -13.70 -6.93
C GLY A 228 13.25 -13.09 -7.65
N GLU A 229 13.08 -12.64 -8.89
CA GLU A 229 14.12 -11.95 -9.67
C GLU A 229 14.66 -10.68 -9.02
N LYS A 230 13.88 -10.06 -8.10
CA LYS A 230 14.29 -8.89 -7.30
C LYS A 230 14.91 -9.26 -5.95
N VAL A 231 14.87 -10.53 -5.56
CA VAL A 231 15.39 -10.99 -4.26
C VAL A 231 16.88 -11.23 -4.36
N THR A 232 17.67 -10.19 -4.05
CA THR A 232 19.14 -10.22 -3.95
C THR A 232 19.60 -10.86 -2.65
N ASP A 233 20.92 -11.11 -2.50
CA ASP A 233 21.49 -11.64 -1.25
C ASP A 233 21.16 -10.76 -0.04
N ARG A 234 21.29 -9.42 -0.17
CA ARG A 234 20.98 -8.46 0.90
C ARG A 234 19.51 -8.47 1.30
N ILE A 235 18.59 -8.58 0.33
CA ILE A 235 17.16 -8.68 0.61
C ILE A 235 16.83 -10.02 1.27
N ALA A 236 17.43 -11.11 0.77
CA ALA A 236 17.27 -12.45 1.34
C ALA A 236 17.70 -12.48 2.82
N GLU A 237 18.84 -11.86 3.16
CA GLU A 237 19.36 -11.74 4.51
C GLU A 237 18.40 -10.94 5.41
N ILE A 238 18.01 -9.71 5.02
CA ILE A 238 17.14 -8.85 5.81
C ILE A 238 15.77 -9.51 6.07
N ARG A 239 15.23 -10.21 5.07
CA ARG A 239 13.91 -10.85 5.16
C ARG A 239 13.95 -12.29 5.68
N GLY A 240 15.13 -12.88 5.87
CA GLY A 240 15.25 -14.28 6.26
C GLY A 240 14.59 -15.24 5.26
N LYS A 241 14.67 -14.95 3.95
CA LYS A 241 14.02 -15.71 2.88
C LYS A 241 15.04 -16.14 1.82
N PRO A 242 14.77 -17.24 1.08
CA PRO A 242 15.68 -17.71 0.03
C PRO A 242 15.84 -16.68 -1.10
N LYS A 243 17.09 -16.46 -1.55
CA LYS A 243 17.39 -15.68 -2.76
C LYS A 243 16.70 -16.25 -4.00
N GLY A 244 16.25 -15.39 -4.89
CA GLY A 244 15.69 -15.77 -6.17
C GLY A 244 14.31 -16.43 -6.12
N LYS A 245 13.65 -16.44 -4.97
CA LYS A 245 12.27 -16.94 -4.81
C LYS A 245 11.33 -15.81 -4.45
N ASP A 246 10.10 -15.90 -4.93
CA ASP A 246 9.04 -14.96 -4.60
C ASP A 246 8.84 -14.87 -3.09
N ILE A 247 8.68 -13.65 -2.60
CA ILE A 247 8.35 -13.38 -1.20
C ILE A 247 6.93 -12.85 -1.15
N LEU A 248 6.02 -13.63 -0.57
CA LEU A 248 4.64 -13.25 -0.33
C LEU A 248 4.47 -12.87 1.14
N SER A 249 3.82 -11.76 1.39
CA SER A 249 3.40 -11.37 2.74
C SER A 249 1.98 -11.86 3.01
N PRO A 250 1.67 -12.30 4.25
CA PRO A 250 0.30 -12.60 4.64
C PRO A 250 -0.63 -11.40 4.44
N SER A 251 -1.90 -11.65 4.17
CA SER A 251 -2.92 -10.62 3.99
C SER A 251 -3.38 -10.00 5.32
N LYS A 252 -3.10 -10.64 6.44
CA LYS A 252 -3.46 -10.22 7.79
C LYS A 252 -2.42 -10.71 8.81
N PHE A 253 -2.51 -10.18 10.02
CA PHE A 253 -1.85 -10.76 11.19
C PHE A 253 -2.68 -11.94 11.72
N ASP A 254 -2.09 -13.12 11.87
CA ASP A 254 -2.78 -14.29 12.42
C ASP A 254 -3.12 -14.09 13.91
N GLU A 255 -2.36 -13.21 14.59
CA GLU A 255 -2.52 -12.90 16.00
C GLU A 255 -3.62 -11.87 16.29
N ILE A 256 -4.14 -11.16 15.28
CA ILE A 256 -5.19 -10.14 15.46
C ILE A 256 -6.53 -10.72 15.01
N ASN A 257 -7.40 -11.07 15.96
CA ASN A 257 -8.74 -11.58 15.72
C ASN A 257 -9.80 -10.79 16.51
N SER A 258 -9.38 -9.91 17.41
CA SER A 258 -10.24 -9.03 18.20
C SER A 258 -9.53 -7.69 18.49
N PRO A 259 -10.27 -6.64 18.93
CA PRO A 259 -9.68 -5.39 19.40
C PRO A 259 -8.68 -5.59 20.55
N GLU A 260 -8.91 -6.57 21.43
CA GLU A 260 -8.04 -6.91 22.55
C GLU A 260 -6.69 -7.48 22.06
N ASP A 261 -6.70 -8.25 20.97
CA ASP A 261 -5.48 -8.76 20.36
C ASP A 261 -4.63 -7.61 19.78
N LEU A 262 -5.28 -6.64 19.11
CA LEU A 262 -4.60 -5.44 18.62
C LEU A 262 -4.05 -4.61 19.78
N LYS A 263 -4.82 -4.43 20.86
CA LYS A 263 -4.37 -3.75 22.06
C LYS A 263 -3.14 -4.43 22.64
N LYS A 264 -3.18 -5.75 22.78
CA LYS A 264 -2.03 -6.51 23.26
C LYS A 264 -0.79 -6.30 22.39
N MET A 265 -0.95 -6.31 21.06
CA MET A 265 0.16 -6.05 20.12
C MET A 265 0.73 -4.64 20.30
N VAL A 266 -0.12 -3.63 20.47
CA VAL A 266 0.30 -2.25 20.76
C VAL A 266 1.08 -2.16 22.07
N ASP A 267 0.58 -2.80 23.13
CA ASP A 267 1.23 -2.81 24.45
C ASP A 267 2.58 -3.53 24.41
N ASP A 268 2.65 -4.69 23.72
CA ASP A 268 3.89 -5.45 23.54
C ASP A 268 4.95 -4.61 22.78
N LEU A 269 4.57 -3.98 21.66
CA LEU A 269 5.46 -3.14 20.86
C LEU A 269 5.92 -1.89 21.64
N ARG A 270 5.02 -1.26 22.41
CA ARG A 270 5.36 -0.12 23.28
C ARG A 270 6.37 -0.52 24.34
N SER A 271 6.21 -1.70 24.94
CA SER A 271 7.17 -2.26 25.90
C SER A 271 8.51 -2.57 25.25
N MET A 272 8.53 -3.25 24.12
CA MET A 272 9.75 -3.63 23.40
C MET A 272 10.56 -2.42 22.90
N SER A 273 9.88 -1.32 22.59
CA SER A 273 10.47 -0.09 22.06
C SER A 273 10.80 0.95 23.12
N ASP A 274 10.67 0.64 24.41
CA ASP A 274 10.85 1.58 25.53
C ASP A 274 9.96 2.83 25.43
N GLY A 275 8.70 2.63 25.01
CA GLY A 275 7.69 3.68 25.03
C GLY A 275 7.69 4.62 23.83
N LEU A 276 8.09 4.15 22.67
CA LEU A 276 7.86 4.87 21.39
C LEU A 276 6.36 5.00 21.09
N PRO A 277 5.96 6.01 20.30
CA PRO A 277 4.63 6.07 19.73
C PRO A 277 4.35 4.84 18.86
N ILE A 278 3.18 4.26 19.03
CA ILE A 278 2.70 3.12 18.23
C ILE A 278 1.53 3.57 17.37
N GLY A 279 1.66 3.43 16.07
CA GLY A 279 0.62 3.73 15.09
C GLY A 279 -0.02 2.48 14.51
N VAL A 280 -1.21 2.66 13.92
CA VAL A 280 -1.90 1.66 13.11
C VAL A 280 -2.20 2.25 11.74
N LYS A 281 -1.77 1.57 10.66
CA LYS A 281 -2.00 2.00 9.29
C LYS A 281 -2.99 1.08 8.59
N ILE A 282 -4.05 1.68 8.02
CA ILE A 282 -5.07 1.00 7.24
C ILE A 282 -5.18 1.58 5.83
N ALA A 283 -5.64 0.77 4.87
CA ALA A 283 -6.16 1.27 3.62
C ALA A 283 -7.56 1.86 3.84
N ALA A 284 -7.96 2.83 3.03
CA ALA A 284 -9.30 3.43 3.12
C ALA A 284 -10.37 2.46 2.59
N GLY A 285 -10.72 1.46 3.38
CA GLY A 285 -11.78 0.48 3.13
C GLY A 285 -13.05 0.81 3.92
N HIS A 286 -13.37 -0.01 4.90
CA HIS A 286 -14.45 0.19 5.88
C HIS A 286 -13.95 1.08 7.02
N ILE A 287 -13.81 2.38 6.74
CA ILE A 287 -13.06 3.33 7.58
C ILE A 287 -13.61 3.40 8.99
N GLU A 288 -14.92 3.56 9.15
CA GLU A 288 -15.57 3.74 10.44
C GLU A 288 -15.49 2.46 11.28
N GLU A 289 -15.74 1.30 10.69
CA GLU A 289 -15.66 0.01 11.37
C GLU A 289 -14.22 -0.34 11.77
N ASP A 290 -13.24 -0.02 10.90
CA ASP A 290 -11.83 -0.20 11.21
C ASP A 290 -11.37 0.77 12.31
N LEU A 291 -11.87 2.02 12.33
CA LEU A 291 -11.60 2.99 13.39
C LEU A 291 -12.20 2.55 14.73
N GLU A 292 -13.44 2.01 14.73
CA GLU A 292 -14.03 1.42 15.93
C GLU A 292 -13.15 0.30 16.49
N PHE A 293 -12.69 -0.61 15.62
CA PHE A 293 -11.80 -1.69 16.05
C PHE A 293 -10.49 -1.15 16.64
N ILE A 294 -9.93 -0.09 16.04
CA ILE A 294 -8.65 0.52 16.46
C ILE A 294 -8.82 1.35 17.72
N SER A 295 -9.99 1.96 17.98
CA SER A 295 -10.24 2.86 19.11
C SER A 295 -9.83 2.24 20.45
N HIS A 296 -10.04 0.94 20.59
CA HIS A 296 -9.72 0.16 21.79
C HIS A 296 -8.24 -0.28 21.90
N SER A 297 -7.43 -0.05 20.88
CA SER A 297 -6.05 -0.55 20.84
C SER A 297 -5.08 0.19 21.74
N GLY A 298 -5.37 1.44 22.09
CA GLY A 298 -4.46 2.32 22.82
C GLY A 298 -3.26 2.77 21.96
N CYS A 299 -3.36 2.72 20.63
CA CYS A 299 -2.34 3.30 19.73
C CYS A 299 -2.32 4.84 19.84
N ASP A 300 -1.20 5.45 19.47
CA ASP A 300 -0.98 6.90 19.59
C ASP A 300 -1.44 7.65 18.33
N PHE A 301 -1.36 7.03 17.15
CA PHE A 301 -1.76 7.63 15.90
C PHE A 301 -2.32 6.58 14.93
N ILE A 302 -3.14 7.05 13.98
CA ILE A 302 -3.75 6.23 12.94
C ILE A 302 -3.40 6.83 11.59
N THR A 303 -2.89 6.01 10.67
CA THR A 303 -2.61 6.42 9.29
C THR A 303 -3.65 5.82 8.34
N ILE A 304 -4.36 6.69 7.63
CA ILE A 304 -5.30 6.29 6.57
C ILE A 304 -4.64 6.46 5.20
N ASP A 305 -4.60 5.39 4.41
CA ASP A 305 -4.03 5.40 3.06
C ASP A 305 -5.14 5.30 2.02
N GLY A 306 -5.45 6.44 1.39
CA GLY A 306 -6.55 6.57 0.45
C GLY A 306 -6.22 6.07 -0.97
N ARG A 307 -7.26 6.01 -1.82
CA ARG A 307 -7.20 5.51 -3.21
C ARG A 307 -6.14 6.20 -4.09
N GLY A 308 -5.81 7.47 -3.83
CA GLY A 308 -4.74 8.19 -4.53
C GLY A 308 -3.34 7.65 -4.26
N GLY A 309 -3.18 6.70 -3.33
CA GLY A 309 -1.91 6.09 -2.98
C GLY A 309 -1.39 5.15 -4.06
N ALA A 310 -0.11 5.32 -4.41
CA ALA A 310 0.57 4.45 -5.36
C ALA A 310 1.10 3.19 -4.67
N THR A 311 0.90 2.03 -5.30
CA THR A 311 1.55 0.78 -4.88
C THR A 311 1.79 -0.14 -6.07
N GLY A 312 3.06 -0.44 -6.35
CA GLY A 312 3.45 -1.36 -7.43
C GLY A 312 3.10 -2.82 -7.16
N SER A 313 2.67 -3.16 -5.94
CA SER A 313 2.28 -4.53 -5.58
C SER A 313 0.78 -4.78 -5.66
N SER A 314 -0.04 -3.79 -6.03
CA SER A 314 -1.47 -3.96 -6.29
C SER A 314 -1.68 -4.35 -7.75
N PRO A 315 -2.36 -5.47 -8.05
CA PRO A 315 -2.75 -5.79 -9.41
C PRO A 315 -3.76 -4.75 -9.92
N LYS A 316 -3.78 -4.53 -11.23
CA LYS A 316 -4.59 -3.49 -11.87
C LYS A 316 -6.06 -3.57 -11.47
N TYR A 317 -6.67 -4.76 -11.54
CA TYR A 317 -8.09 -4.95 -11.21
C TYR A 317 -8.46 -4.48 -9.80
N LEU A 318 -7.60 -4.73 -8.80
CA LEU A 318 -7.84 -4.29 -7.44
C LEU A 318 -7.57 -2.79 -7.28
N LYS A 319 -6.49 -2.30 -7.90
CA LYS A 319 -6.12 -0.89 -7.91
C LYS A 319 -7.23 0.01 -8.48
N ASP A 320 -7.87 -0.43 -9.55
CA ASP A 320 -8.91 0.35 -10.23
C ASP A 320 -10.29 0.24 -9.56
N ALA A 321 -10.49 -0.77 -8.68
CA ALA A 321 -11.80 -1.08 -8.10
C ALA A 321 -11.89 -0.92 -6.58
N SER A 322 -10.79 -0.57 -5.88
CA SER A 322 -10.79 -0.55 -4.41
C SER A 322 -10.39 0.79 -3.81
N SER A 323 -10.70 0.94 -2.53
CA SER A 323 -10.37 2.05 -1.64
C SER A 323 -11.09 3.36 -1.91
N VAL A 324 -11.39 4.07 -0.85
CA VAL A 324 -12.06 5.38 -0.85
C VAL A 324 -11.05 6.47 -1.28
N PRO A 325 -11.45 7.44 -2.11
CA PRO A 325 -10.62 8.60 -2.43
C PRO A 325 -10.15 9.34 -1.18
N THR A 326 -8.90 9.77 -1.19
CA THR A 326 -8.20 10.32 -0.01
C THR A 326 -8.94 11.49 0.64
N VAL A 327 -9.54 12.37 -0.16
CA VAL A 327 -10.31 13.52 0.33
C VAL A 327 -11.54 13.08 1.14
N TYR A 328 -12.26 12.07 0.68
CA TYR A 328 -13.42 11.52 1.40
C TYR A 328 -12.98 10.65 2.58
N ALA A 329 -11.90 9.88 2.42
CA ALA A 329 -11.36 9.07 3.50
C ALA A 329 -10.95 9.91 4.70
N LEU A 330 -10.27 11.04 4.47
CA LEU A 330 -9.89 11.99 5.52
C LEU A 330 -11.13 12.57 6.22
N SER A 331 -12.10 13.07 5.46
CA SER A 331 -13.32 13.67 6.02
C SER A 331 -14.11 12.66 6.86
N ARG A 332 -14.29 11.42 6.36
CA ARG A 332 -15.00 10.34 7.08
C ARG A 332 -14.26 9.97 8.37
N ALA A 333 -12.94 9.77 8.26
CA ALA A 333 -12.14 9.42 9.43
C ALA A 333 -12.17 10.51 10.50
N ARG A 334 -11.95 11.78 10.13
CA ARG A 334 -11.97 12.89 11.10
C ARG A 334 -13.33 13.01 11.77
N ARG A 335 -14.41 13.00 11.01
CA ARG A 335 -15.76 13.07 11.54
C ARG A 335 -16.04 11.94 12.52
N TYR A 336 -15.72 10.70 12.15
CA TYR A 336 -15.92 9.54 13.04
C TYR A 336 -15.11 9.69 14.33
N MET A 337 -13.85 10.09 14.23
CA MET A 337 -12.99 10.29 15.40
C MET A 337 -13.51 11.39 16.32
N ASP A 338 -14.04 12.48 15.77
CA ASP A 338 -14.65 13.58 16.55
C ASP A 338 -15.96 13.16 17.23
N GLU A 339 -16.82 12.44 16.51
CA GLU A 339 -18.10 11.94 17.05
C GLU A 339 -17.93 10.91 18.17
N HIS A 340 -16.77 10.23 18.24
CA HIS A 340 -16.48 9.18 19.22
C HIS A 340 -15.36 9.58 20.19
N ASP A 341 -15.01 10.86 20.29
CA ASP A 341 -13.99 11.39 21.20
C ASP A 341 -12.67 10.62 21.15
N MET A 342 -12.25 10.16 19.95
CA MET A 342 -11.01 9.44 19.76
C MET A 342 -9.81 10.38 19.91
N CYS A 343 -8.87 10.04 20.80
CA CYS A 343 -7.71 10.88 21.12
C CYS A 343 -6.48 10.64 20.23
N GLN A 344 -6.51 9.60 19.37
CA GLN A 344 -5.41 9.28 18.46
C GLN A 344 -5.20 10.40 17.44
N GLN A 345 -3.94 10.64 17.08
CA GLN A 345 -3.63 11.56 15.99
C GLN A 345 -3.91 10.94 14.64
N LEU A 346 -4.42 11.73 13.69
CA LEU A 346 -4.76 11.28 12.35
C LEU A 346 -3.69 11.68 11.34
N VAL A 347 -3.09 10.69 10.73
CA VAL A 347 -2.17 10.87 9.59
C VAL A 347 -2.86 10.47 8.31
N ILE A 348 -2.73 11.28 7.27
CA ILE A 348 -3.28 10.99 5.95
C ILE A 348 -2.17 10.75 4.92
N THR A 349 -2.37 9.76 4.08
CA THR A 349 -1.54 9.48 2.90
C THR A 349 -2.43 9.03 1.74
N GLY A 350 -1.89 9.03 0.53
CA GLY A 350 -2.61 8.60 -0.65
C GLY A 350 -2.73 9.70 -1.71
N GLY A 351 -1.64 9.97 -2.43
CA GLY A 351 -1.66 10.82 -3.62
C GLY A 351 -1.41 12.32 -3.40
N LEU A 352 -1.21 12.78 -2.15
CA LEU A 352 -0.86 14.16 -1.85
C LEU A 352 0.57 14.47 -2.36
N ARG A 353 0.77 15.63 -3.00
CA ARG A 353 2.03 15.92 -3.71
C ARG A 353 2.61 17.31 -3.47
N THR A 354 1.80 18.30 -3.14
CA THR A 354 2.22 19.69 -3.02
C THR A 354 1.70 20.34 -1.75
N SER A 355 2.28 21.46 -1.35
CA SER A 355 1.83 22.24 -0.20
C SER A 355 0.32 22.59 -0.26
N ARG A 356 -0.24 22.72 -1.48
CA ARG A 356 -1.67 22.96 -1.69
C ARG A 356 -2.51 21.79 -1.21
N ASP A 357 -2.05 20.55 -1.43
CA ASP A 357 -2.74 19.37 -0.94
C ASP A 357 -2.58 19.23 0.59
N PHE A 358 -1.35 19.49 1.07
CA PHE A 358 -1.00 19.34 2.48
C PHE A 358 -1.78 20.29 3.38
N ILE A 359 -1.83 21.58 3.00
CA ILE A 359 -2.55 22.58 3.81
C ILE A 359 -4.05 22.28 3.89
N LYS A 360 -4.66 21.82 2.79
CA LYS A 360 -6.07 21.43 2.76
C LYS A 360 -6.33 20.20 3.61
N ALA A 361 -5.44 19.20 3.55
CA ALA A 361 -5.55 18.01 4.39
C ALA A 361 -5.42 18.36 5.89
N LEU A 362 -4.51 19.26 6.26
CA LEU A 362 -4.37 19.74 7.64
C LEU A 362 -5.61 20.50 8.08
N ALA A 363 -6.16 21.39 7.25
CA ALA A 363 -7.40 22.11 7.51
C ALA A 363 -8.63 21.16 7.60
N MET A 364 -8.59 20.02 6.95
CA MET A 364 -9.59 18.95 7.09
C MET A 364 -9.37 18.06 8.32
N GLY A 365 -8.42 18.38 9.19
CA GLY A 365 -8.19 17.75 10.49
C GLY A 365 -7.16 16.62 10.50
N ALA A 366 -6.28 16.51 9.48
CA ALA A 366 -5.11 15.68 9.60
C ALA A 366 -4.06 16.33 10.54
N ASP A 367 -3.44 15.57 11.42
CA ASP A 367 -2.30 16.05 12.24
C ASP A 367 -0.99 16.01 11.45
N ALA A 368 -0.85 15.11 10.50
CA ALA A 368 0.31 15.01 9.62
C ALA A 368 -0.04 14.39 8.26
N VAL A 369 0.86 14.61 7.30
CA VAL A 369 0.74 14.08 5.93
C VAL A 369 1.97 13.22 5.61
N ALA A 370 1.75 11.97 5.23
CA ALA A 370 2.80 11.08 4.78
C ALA A 370 2.80 11.00 3.24
N ILE A 371 4.00 11.14 2.62
CA ILE A 371 4.14 11.19 1.16
C ILE A 371 5.08 10.10 0.64
N SER A 372 4.74 9.50 -0.50
CA SER A 372 5.58 8.51 -1.19
C SER A 372 6.01 8.99 -2.57
N SER A 373 5.09 8.99 -3.53
CA SER A 373 5.38 9.34 -4.93
C SER A 373 5.96 10.73 -5.10
N ALA A 374 5.52 11.70 -4.29
CA ALA A 374 6.06 13.06 -4.31
C ALA A 374 7.55 13.10 -3.92
N ALA A 375 7.94 12.36 -2.88
CA ALA A 375 9.34 12.24 -2.48
C ALA A 375 10.19 11.55 -3.57
N LEU A 376 9.64 10.52 -4.23
CA LEU A 376 10.31 9.87 -5.36
C LEU A 376 10.48 10.81 -6.56
N MET A 377 9.48 11.65 -6.87
CA MET A 377 9.57 12.66 -7.93
C MET A 377 10.64 13.72 -7.57
N ALA A 378 10.69 14.16 -6.33
CA ALA A 378 11.75 15.04 -5.84
C ALA A 378 13.12 14.38 -5.97
N LEU A 379 13.25 13.08 -5.67
CA LEU A 379 14.48 12.30 -5.86
C LEU A 379 14.91 12.24 -7.33
N GLY A 380 13.97 12.23 -8.29
CA GLY A 380 14.25 12.21 -9.72
C GLY A 380 13.36 11.29 -10.55
N CYS A 381 12.34 10.68 -9.96
CA CYS A 381 11.40 9.81 -10.67
C CYS A 381 10.70 10.56 -11.81
N GLN A 382 10.71 9.98 -13.01
CA GLN A 382 10.09 10.53 -14.22
C GLN A 382 8.72 9.91 -14.53
N ARG A 383 8.19 9.07 -13.62
CA ARG A 383 6.91 8.36 -13.81
C ARG A 383 6.83 7.50 -15.07
N TYR A 384 7.90 6.81 -15.42
CA TYR A 384 7.88 5.86 -16.56
C TYR A 384 6.92 4.67 -16.35
N ARG A 385 6.40 4.47 -15.15
CA ARG A 385 5.46 3.40 -14.77
C ARG A 385 5.95 1.98 -15.10
N ILE A 386 7.26 1.75 -14.97
CA ILE A 386 7.92 0.44 -15.17
C ILE A 386 8.54 -0.08 -13.87
N CYS A 387 8.08 0.39 -12.71
CA CYS A 387 8.67 0.03 -11.41
C CYS A 387 8.50 -1.46 -11.09
N ASP A 388 7.43 -2.08 -11.57
CA ASP A 388 7.14 -3.51 -11.46
C ASP A 388 8.19 -4.36 -12.15
N SER A 389 8.73 -3.92 -13.29
CA SER A 389 9.77 -4.64 -14.04
C SER A 389 11.15 -4.65 -13.36
N GLY A 390 11.40 -3.79 -12.36
CA GLY A 390 12.72 -3.62 -11.77
C GLY A 390 13.77 -2.95 -12.68
N LYS A 391 13.37 -2.46 -13.86
CA LYS A 391 14.27 -1.85 -14.86
C LYS A 391 14.24 -0.32 -14.86
N CYS A 392 14.05 0.29 -13.69
CA CYS A 392 14.00 1.75 -13.56
C CYS A 392 15.31 2.40 -14.04
N PRO A 393 15.29 3.22 -15.11
CA PRO A 393 16.52 3.78 -15.69
C PRO A 393 17.14 4.88 -14.83
N ILE A 394 16.42 5.38 -13.82
CA ILE A 394 16.89 6.39 -12.88
C ILE A 394 17.60 5.78 -11.66
N GLY A 395 17.54 4.44 -11.51
CA GLY A 395 18.16 3.77 -10.36
C GLY A 395 17.28 3.74 -9.08
N ILE A 396 16.02 4.17 -9.14
CA ILE A 396 15.14 4.26 -7.97
C ILE A 396 14.46 2.91 -7.67
N ALA A 397 13.71 2.35 -8.61
CA ALA A 397 12.95 1.12 -8.42
C ALA A 397 13.62 -0.04 -9.18
N THR A 398 14.79 -0.44 -8.71
CA THR A 398 15.62 -1.49 -9.31
C THR A 398 16.46 -2.18 -8.25
N GLN A 399 16.90 -3.40 -8.55
CA GLN A 399 17.90 -4.16 -7.80
C GLN A 399 19.10 -4.49 -8.68
N ASP A 400 19.13 -3.99 -9.92
CA ASP A 400 20.28 -4.09 -10.83
C ASP A 400 21.35 -3.07 -10.42
N PRO A 401 22.56 -3.51 -10.05
CA PRO A 401 23.62 -2.59 -9.60
C PRO A 401 24.02 -1.56 -10.66
N ALA A 402 23.95 -1.90 -11.96
CA ALA A 402 24.30 -0.98 -13.04
C ALA A 402 23.26 0.13 -13.22
N LEU A 403 21.99 -0.17 -12.96
CA LEU A 403 20.93 0.83 -12.95
C LEU A 403 20.96 1.64 -11.65
N GLU A 404 21.14 0.99 -10.50
CA GLU A 404 21.23 1.65 -9.21
C GLU A 404 22.36 2.69 -9.17
N ALA A 405 23.51 2.38 -9.72
CA ALA A 405 24.68 3.27 -9.78
C ALA A 405 24.44 4.60 -10.55
N ARG A 406 23.32 4.73 -11.27
CA ARG A 406 22.93 5.98 -11.95
C ARG A 406 22.37 7.01 -10.97
N LEU A 407 21.93 6.58 -9.79
CA LEU A 407 21.39 7.46 -8.77
C LEU A 407 22.50 7.99 -7.86
N ASP A 408 22.83 9.26 -8.00
CA ASP A 408 23.72 9.96 -7.06
C ASP A 408 22.96 10.23 -5.76
N VAL A 409 23.35 9.55 -4.70
CA VAL A 409 22.69 9.57 -3.40
C VAL A 409 22.68 10.98 -2.78
N ASP A 410 23.79 11.72 -2.83
CA ASP A 410 23.92 13.02 -2.17
C ASP A 410 23.17 14.11 -2.94
N LYS A 411 23.22 14.11 -4.28
CA LYS A 411 22.37 14.98 -5.10
C LYS A 411 20.89 14.68 -4.92
N GLY A 412 20.53 13.40 -4.88
CA GLY A 412 19.17 12.95 -4.61
C GLY A 412 18.67 13.44 -3.25
N ALA A 413 19.47 13.26 -2.22
CA ALA A 413 19.18 13.73 -0.87
C ALA A 413 18.95 15.25 -0.81
N ARG A 414 19.80 16.05 -1.48
CA ARG A 414 19.63 17.51 -1.56
C ARG A 414 18.35 17.90 -2.28
N ARG A 415 18.00 17.22 -3.37
CA ARG A 415 16.75 17.47 -4.09
C ARG A 415 15.52 17.22 -3.20
N VAL A 416 15.53 16.09 -2.48
CA VAL A 416 14.45 15.73 -1.54
C VAL A 416 14.37 16.75 -0.41
N ALA A 417 15.50 17.16 0.16
CA ALA A 417 15.55 18.20 1.20
C ALA A 417 14.98 19.53 0.69
N ASN A 418 15.43 20.01 -0.47
CA ASN A 418 14.93 21.26 -1.06
C ASN A 418 13.40 21.22 -1.25
N TYR A 419 12.86 20.09 -1.73
CA TYR A 419 11.43 19.93 -1.86
C TYR A 419 10.71 20.01 -0.50
N LEU A 420 11.16 19.25 0.51
CA LEU A 420 10.53 19.22 1.83
C LEU A 420 10.63 20.59 2.54
N GLU A 421 11.78 21.26 2.47
CA GLU A 421 12.00 22.60 3.04
C GLU A 421 11.11 23.65 2.35
N THR A 422 10.97 23.57 1.02
CA THR A 422 10.08 24.46 0.26
C THR A 422 8.62 24.23 0.66
N MET A 423 8.16 22.97 0.71
CA MET A 423 6.80 22.66 1.14
C MET A 423 6.52 23.18 2.55
N ALA A 424 7.46 23.01 3.48
CA ALA A 424 7.35 23.54 4.83
C ALA A 424 7.24 25.08 4.86
N ASN A 425 8.03 25.78 4.04
CA ASN A 425 7.96 27.24 3.95
C ASN A 425 6.64 27.73 3.34
N GLU A 426 6.12 27.02 2.36
CA GLU A 426 4.80 27.32 1.78
C GLU A 426 3.66 27.06 2.78
N LEU A 427 3.75 26.02 3.62
CA LEU A 427 2.81 25.84 4.73
C LEU A 427 2.83 27.02 5.71
N ARG A 428 4.01 27.52 6.09
CA ARG A 428 4.11 28.73 6.89
C ARG A 428 3.46 29.93 6.23
N SER A 429 3.59 30.07 4.91
CA SER A 429 2.93 31.13 4.15
C SER A 429 1.41 30.98 4.19
N PHE A 430 0.87 29.79 3.96
CA PHE A 430 -0.57 29.52 4.07
C PHE A 430 -1.09 29.82 5.47
N THR A 431 -0.40 29.39 6.52
CA THR A 431 -0.78 29.66 7.91
C THR A 431 -0.87 31.17 8.20
N ARG A 432 0.08 31.98 7.65
CA ARG A 432 0.05 33.44 7.78
C ARG A 432 -1.15 34.08 7.06
N VAL A 433 -1.39 33.66 5.80
CA VAL A 433 -2.46 34.27 4.99
C VAL A 433 -3.85 33.89 5.48
N THR A 434 -3.99 32.81 6.23
CA THR A 434 -5.23 32.42 6.92
C THR A 434 -5.38 33.05 8.30
N GLY A 435 -4.33 33.73 8.80
CA GLY A 435 -4.37 34.48 10.07
C GLY A 435 -4.09 33.66 11.32
N HIS A 436 -3.56 32.42 11.16
CA HIS A 436 -3.23 31.52 12.29
C HIS A 436 -1.78 31.66 12.73
N ASP A 437 -1.50 31.27 13.98
CA ASP A 437 -0.17 31.20 14.55
C ASP A 437 0.43 29.76 14.49
N ASP A 438 -0.44 28.77 14.40
CA ASP A 438 -0.08 27.36 14.28
C ASP A 438 -0.80 26.73 13.07
N VAL A 439 -0.11 25.88 12.32
CA VAL A 439 -0.69 25.17 11.19
C VAL A 439 -1.82 24.22 11.58
N HIS A 440 -1.85 23.77 12.83
CA HIS A 440 -2.89 22.91 13.40
C HIS A 440 -4.11 23.68 13.89
N ASP A 441 -4.11 25.01 13.82
CA ASP A 441 -5.29 25.84 14.08
C ASP A 441 -6.20 25.97 12.84
N LEU A 442 -5.73 25.55 11.67
CA LEU A 442 -6.54 25.49 10.45
C LEU A 442 -7.72 24.56 10.61
N SER A 443 -8.85 24.92 10.03
CA SER A 443 -10.09 24.17 10.10
C SER A 443 -10.89 24.25 8.79
N LEU A 444 -12.04 23.58 8.74
CA LEU A 444 -12.97 23.67 7.61
C LEU A 444 -13.45 25.11 7.33
N ASP A 445 -13.39 26.00 8.32
CA ASP A 445 -13.73 27.42 8.14
C ASP A 445 -12.75 28.19 7.25
N ASP A 446 -11.55 27.64 7.07
CA ASP A 446 -10.52 28.17 6.17
C ASP A 446 -10.63 27.62 4.75
N LEU A 447 -11.66 26.81 4.46
CA LEU A 447 -11.87 26.13 3.19
C LEU A 447 -13.19 26.48 2.54
N CYS A 448 -13.20 26.47 1.20
CA CYS A 448 -14.41 26.28 0.41
C CYS A 448 -14.10 25.32 -0.76
N THR A 449 -15.14 24.87 -1.46
CA THR A 449 -14.96 24.01 -2.64
C THR A 449 -15.85 24.46 -3.79
N ILE A 450 -15.37 24.29 -5.01
CA ILE A 450 -16.14 24.52 -6.25
C ILE A 450 -16.87 23.26 -6.73
N SER A 451 -16.70 22.13 -6.02
CA SER A 451 -17.34 20.86 -6.33
C SER A 451 -18.52 20.62 -5.37
N SER A 452 -19.73 20.49 -5.89
CA SER A 452 -20.91 20.13 -5.10
C SER A 452 -20.74 18.75 -4.44
N GLU A 453 -20.14 17.79 -5.16
CA GLU A 453 -19.87 16.44 -4.62
C GLU A 453 -18.94 16.49 -3.40
N ILE A 454 -17.86 17.26 -3.46
CA ILE A 454 -16.97 17.43 -2.31
C ILE A 454 -17.71 18.13 -1.16
N SER A 455 -18.47 19.20 -1.45
CA SER A 455 -19.23 19.91 -0.42
C SER A 455 -20.19 19.00 0.33
N GLU A 456 -20.99 18.22 -0.39
CA GLU A 456 -22.00 17.31 0.18
C GLU A 456 -21.37 16.19 1.04
N ASN A 457 -20.19 15.70 0.65
CA ASN A 457 -19.57 14.53 1.29
C ASN A 457 -18.47 14.88 2.32
N THR A 458 -18.04 16.14 2.42
CA THR A 458 -16.95 16.53 3.34
C THR A 458 -17.34 17.61 4.36
N GLY A 459 -18.50 18.24 4.21
CA GLY A 459 -18.90 19.39 5.03
C GLY A 459 -18.14 20.69 4.71
N ILE A 460 -17.27 20.71 3.71
CA ILE A 460 -16.63 21.94 3.21
C ILE A 460 -17.68 22.78 2.51
N ARG A 461 -17.77 24.07 2.87
CA ARG A 461 -18.74 25.00 2.28
C ARG A 461 -18.54 25.11 0.77
N HIS A 462 -19.61 25.06 0.00
CA HIS A 462 -19.58 25.38 -1.41
C HIS A 462 -19.27 26.88 -1.62
N ALA A 463 -18.46 27.21 -2.65
CA ALA A 463 -18.05 28.58 -2.96
C ALA A 463 -19.20 29.42 -3.53
#